data_d3f980d0a466ceb93ccec2c60cdbb633
#
_entry.id   d3f980d0a466ceb93ccec2c60cdbb633
#
_cell.length_a   1.000
_cell.length_b   1.000
_cell.length_c   1.000
_cell.angle_alpha   90.00
_cell.angle_beta   90.00
_cell.angle_gamma   90.00
#
_symmetry.space_group_name_H-M   'P 1'
#
loop_
_entity.id
_entity.type
_entity.pdbx_description
1 polymer ?
#
loop_
_entity_poly.entity_id
_entity_poly.type
_entity_poly.pdbx_seq_one_letter_code
_entity_poly.pdbx_strand_id
1 'polypeptide(L)'
;MKYDQVIKRHLPINKKRTGKKLDFKWITVHNTGNPKSTADNERRWLDNPENTTSTGWHIVVDSKEAIEAIPLDEIAYHAGTTEGNTTSIGIEICDSAGLAGEKQAIELIASLLIAKNWGIEKVRTHKSWSGKECPHLILPRWSQFIKDIENEMKYQKNIPAKENNNLKEVELFDKSGNLLGKINI
;
A
#
# COMPACT_ATOMS: atom_id res chain seq x y z
N MET A 1 -6.88 0.24 -6.71
CA MET A 1 -6.27 -0.96 -6.05
C MET A 1 -6.59 -0.93 -4.57
N LYS A 2 -7.03 -2.03 -3.96
CA LYS A 2 -7.24 -2.14 -2.52
C LYS A 2 -6.07 -2.88 -1.87
N TYR A 3 -5.97 -2.81 -0.53
CA TYR A 3 -4.84 -3.42 0.19
C TYR A 3 -4.78 -4.96 0.06
N ASP A 4 -5.89 -5.65 -0.09
CA ASP A 4 -5.95 -7.08 -0.34
C ASP A 4 -5.35 -7.51 -1.70
N GLN A 5 -5.17 -6.57 -2.62
CA GLN A 5 -4.54 -6.75 -3.92
C GLN A 5 -3.03 -6.44 -3.92
N VAL A 6 -2.47 -5.98 -2.80
CA VAL A 6 -1.05 -5.66 -2.67
C VAL A 6 -0.23 -6.95 -2.62
N ILE A 7 0.80 -7.02 -3.46
CA ILE A 7 1.71 -8.17 -3.55
C ILE A 7 2.68 -8.13 -2.36
N LYS A 8 2.67 -9.14 -1.52
CA LYS A 8 3.57 -9.24 -0.36
C LYS A 8 4.90 -9.87 -0.76
N ARG A 9 5.95 -9.05 -0.80
CA ARG A 9 7.34 -9.47 -1.09
C ARG A 9 8.26 -8.87 -0.04
N HIS A 10 8.12 -9.34 1.20
CA HIS A 10 8.84 -8.80 2.33
C HIS A 10 10.36 -9.02 2.21
N LEU A 11 11.11 -8.02 2.65
CA LEU A 11 12.54 -8.14 2.88
C LEU A 11 12.84 -9.19 3.96
N PRO A 12 13.98 -9.89 3.89
CA PRO A 12 14.49 -10.59 5.06
C PRO A 12 14.80 -9.57 6.17
N ILE A 13 14.84 -10.05 7.42
CA ILE A 13 15.29 -9.21 8.55
C ILE A 13 16.73 -8.77 8.31
N ASN A 14 16.93 -7.45 8.27
CA ASN A 14 18.22 -6.81 8.06
C ASN A 14 18.18 -5.36 8.56
N LYS A 15 19.17 -4.52 8.20
CA LYS A 15 19.21 -3.10 8.61
C LYS A 15 18.07 -2.23 8.03
N LYS A 16 17.38 -2.66 6.95
CA LYS A 16 16.24 -1.96 6.35
C LYS A 16 14.90 -2.42 6.94
N ARG A 17 14.81 -3.72 7.26
CA ARG A 17 13.68 -4.34 7.94
C ARG A 17 14.14 -4.94 9.26
N THR A 18 13.88 -4.26 10.37
CA THR A 18 14.39 -4.66 11.70
C THR A 18 13.45 -5.58 12.47
N GLY A 19 12.24 -5.81 12.00
CA GLY A 19 11.22 -6.59 12.73
C GLY A 19 10.66 -5.89 13.97
N LYS A 20 11.02 -4.62 14.21
CA LYS A 20 10.50 -3.86 15.35
C LYS A 20 9.06 -3.41 15.07
N LYS A 21 8.21 -3.48 16.09
CA LYS A 21 6.79 -3.15 15.98
C LYS A 21 6.56 -1.65 15.71
N LEU A 22 5.69 -1.35 14.75
CA LEU A 22 5.21 0.00 14.44
C LEU A 22 4.06 0.40 15.38
N ASP A 23 4.12 1.61 15.94
CA ASP A 23 3.00 2.28 16.60
C ASP A 23 2.18 3.06 15.56
N PHE A 24 1.38 2.33 14.79
CA PHE A 24 0.72 2.81 13.60
C PHE A 24 -0.30 3.93 13.86
N LYS A 25 0.03 5.18 13.48
CA LYS A 25 -0.78 6.40 13.67
C LYS A 25 -1.05 7.18 12.39
N TRP A 26 -0.18 7.03 11.37
CA TRP A 26 -0.17 7.87 10.19
C TRP A 26 0.13 7.07 8.92
N ILE A 27 -0.24 7.64 7.77
CA ILE A 27 0.26 7.23 6.46
C ILE A 27 1.09 8.37 5.90
N THR A 28 2.32 8.08 5.48
CA THR A 28 3.22 9.04 4.85
C THR A 28 3.36 8.76 3.37
N VAL A 29 3.10 9.77 2.55
CA VAL A 29 3.20 9.69 1.09
C VAL A 29 4.54 10.19 0.61
N HIS A 30 5.13 9.45 -0.34
CA HIS A 30 6.39 9.76 -0.99
C HIS A 30 6.27 9.65 -2.51
N ASN A 31 7.23 10.26 -3.21
CA ASN A 31 7.59 9.92 -4.58
C ASN A 31 9.01 9.35 -4.60
N THR A 32 9.24 8.35 -5.46
CA THR A 32 10.53 7.63 -5.53
C THR A 32 11.71 8.51 -5.95
N GLY A 33 11.45 9.61 -6.68
CA GLY A 33 12.51 10.46 -7.25
C GLY A 33 13.25 9.78 -8.40
N ASN A 34 12.70 8.70 -8.92
CA ASN A 34 13.29 7.94 -10.03
C ASN A 34 12.28 7.82 -11.19
N PRO A 35 12.43 8.64 -12.25
CA PRO A 35 11.45 8.70 -13.34
C PRO A 35 11.41 7.46 -14.24
N LYS A 36 12.24 6.46 -13.99
CA LYS A 36 12.36 5.26 -14.83
C LYS A 36 12.02 3.95 -14.11
N SER A 37 11.99 3.94 -12.77
CA SER A 37 11.78 2.70 -12.01
C SER A 37 10.31 2.35 -11.88
N THR A 38 10.03 1.05 -11.86
CA THR A 38 8.74 0.44 -11.52
C THR A 38 8.71 0.02 -10.06
N ALA A 39 7.54 -0.38 -9.55
CA ALA A 39 7.41 -0.92 -8.19
C ALA A 39 8.32 -2.14 -7.97
N ASP A 40 8.44 -3.02 -8.98
CA ASP A 40 9.34 -4.17 -8.93
C ASP A 40 10.82 -3.74 -8.89
N ASN A 41 11.23 -2.74 -9.68
CA ASN A 41 12.61 -2.23 -9.65
C ASN A 41 12.95 -1.64 -8.28
N GLU A 42 12.06 -0.82 -7.72
CA GLU A 42 12.24 -0.22 -6.39
C GLU A 42 12.31 -1.28 -5.30
N ARG A 43 11.44 -2.31 -5.37
CA ARG A 43 11.48 -3.41 -4.41
C ARG A 43 12.78 -4.22 -4.51
N ARG A 44 13.29 -4.49 -5.72
CA ARG A 44 14.58 -5.17 -5.93
C ARG A 44 15.76 -4.33 -5.45
N TRP A 45 15.68 -3.00 -5.61
CA TRP A 45 16.70 -2.09 -5.11
C TRP A 45 16.90 -2.19 -3.60
N LEU A 46 15.85 -2.45 -2.84
CA LEU A 46 15.97 -2.68 -1.39
C LEU A 46 16.81 -3.92 -1.05
N ASP A 47 16.76 -4.97 -1.87
CA ASP A 47 17.54 -6.20 -1.69
C ASP A 47 18.94 -6.12 -2.33
N ASN A 48 19.23 -5.10 -3.13
CA ASN A 48 20.50 -5.00 -3.82
C ASN A 48 21.64 -4.85 -2.80
N PRO A 49 22.69 -5.72 -2.85
CA PRO A 49 23.86 -5.61 -1.97
C PRO A 49 24.59 -4.26 -2.05
N GLU A 50 24.56 -3.61 -3.21
CA GLU A 50 25.14 -2.27 -3.42
C GLU A 50 24.35 -1.17 -2.70
N ASN A 51 23.08 -1.42 -2.35
CA ASN A 51 22.26 -0.50 -1.56
C ASN A 51 22.62 -0.62 -0.08
N THR A 52 23.65 0.09 0.31
CA THR A 52 24.18 0.06 1.69
C THR A 52 23.40 0.94 2.67
N THR A 53 22.32 1.62 2.27
CA THR A 53 21.49 2.44 3.16
C THR A 53 20.63 1.58 4.08
N SER A 54 20.11 2.18 5.17
CA SER A 54 19.06 1.58 6.00
C SER A 54 17.66 2.00 5.58
N THR A 55 17.54 2.86 4.55
CA THR A 55 16.25 3.35 4.06
C THR A 55 15.39 2.19 3.56
N GLY A 56 14.13 2.20 3.94
CA GLY A 56 13.12 1.25 3.49
C GLY A 56 11.73 1.84 3.69
N TRP A 57 10.77 1.32 2.97
CA TRP A 57 9.36 1.73 3.00
C TRP A 57 8.45 0.51 3.08
N HIS A 58 7.18 0.73 3.42
CA HIS A 58 6.22 -0.36 3.56
C HIS A 58 5.70 -0.80 2.19
N ILE A 59 5.16 0.13 1.39
CA ILE A 59 4.56 -0.19 0.09
C ILE A 59 5.15 0.74 -0.97
N VAL A 60 5.42 0.18 -2.15
CA VAL A 60 5.71 0.94 -3.37
C VAL A 60 4.64 0.63 -4.41
N VAL A 61 4.19 1.67 -5.13
CA VAL A 61 3.06 1.62 -6.07
C VAL A 61 3.49 2.18 -7.42
N ASP A 62 3.14 1.47 -8.50
CA ASP A 62 3.20 2.01 -9.86
C ASP A 62 1.83 1.91 -10.55
N SER A 63 1.78 2.04 -11.88
CA SER A 63 0.52 1.99 -12.65
C SER A 63 -0.06 0.58 -12.81
N LYS A 64 0.67 -0.46 -12.42
CA LYS A 64 0.31 -1.87 -12.64
C LYS A 64 0.13 -2.63 -11.33
N GLU A 65 0.98 -2.37 -10.36
CA GLU A 65 1.04 -3.13 -9.12
C GLU A 65 1.43 -2.28 -7.92
N ALA A 66 1.16 -2.82 -6.73
CA ALA A 66 1.70 -2.35 -5.47
C ALA A 66 2.39 -3.51 -4.75
N ILE A 67 3.57 -3.26 -4.20
CA ILE A 67 4.40 -4.27 -3.53
C ILE A 67 4.67 -3.85 -2.09
N GLU A 68 4.29 -4.68 -1.14
CA GLU A 68 4.64 -4.53 0.26
C GLU A 68 6.03 -5.12 0.52
N ALA A 69 6.98 -4.26 0.83
CA ALA A 69 8.38 -4.61 1.08
C ALA A 69 8.68 -4.83 2.57
N ILE A 70 8.01 -4.10 3.44
CA ILE A 70 8.08 -4.24 4.90
C ILE A 70 6.65 -4.38 5.43
N PRO A 71 6.36 -5.36 6.31
CA PRO A 71 5.04 -5.53 6.91
C PRO A 71 4.53 -4.24 7.55
N LEU A 72 3.21 -3.98 7.44
CA LEU A 72 2.61 -2.73 7.93
C LEU A 72 2.66 -2.56 9.45
N ASP A 73 2.94 -3.61 10.19
CA ASP A 73 3.08 -3.60 11.66
C ASP A 73 4.53 -3.49 12.13
N GLU A 74 5.49 -3.37 11.20
CA GLU A 74 6.90 -3.16 11.48
C GLU A 74 7.34 -1.73 11.15
N ILE A 75 8.37 -1.21 11.83
CA ILE A 75 8.94 0.12 11.51
C ILE A 75 9.72 0.09 10.20
N ALA A 76 9.66 1.19 9.45
CA ALA A 76 10.47 1.41 8.27
C ALA A 76 11.15 2.79 8.33
N TYR A 77 12.34 2.90 7.75
CA TYR A 77 13.13 4.13 7.79
C TYR A 77 12.94 4.97 6.52
N HIS A 78 11.83 5.71 6.44
CA HIS A 78 11.42 6.47 5.25
C HIS A 78 11.17 7.97 5.50
N ALA A 79 10.90 8.38 6.76
CA ALA A 79 10.37 9.72 7.03
C ALA A 79 11.44 10.73 7.47
N GLY A 80 12.70 10.31 7.64
CA GLY A 80 13.80 11.17 8.05
C GLY A 80 13.79 11.59 9.52
N THR A 81 12.78 11.17 10.30
CA THR A 81 12.68 11.41 11.75
C THR A 81 12.32 10.14 12.48
N THR A 82 12.69 10.03 13.76
CA THR A 82 12.34 8.88 14.59
C THR A 82 10.83 8.75 14.70
N GLU A 83 10.11 9.85 14.96
CA GLU A 83 8.65 9.82 15.10
C GLU A 83 7.99 9.31 13.81
N GLY A 84 8.32 9.90 12.66
CA GLY A 84 7.76 9.49 11.37
C GLY A 84 8.03 8.02 11.05
N ASN A 85 9.26 7.54 11.30
CA ASN A 85 9.67 6.16 11.04
C ASN A 85 8.99 5.13 11.96
N THR A 86 8.67 5.50 13.20
CA THR A 86 8.10 4.58 14.20
C THR A 86 6.59 4.66 14.33
N THR A 87 5.95 5.64 13.67
CA THR A 87 4.50 5.85 13.78
C THR A 87 3.76 5.90 12.44
N SER A 88 4.44 5.84 11.29
CA SER A 88 3.75 5.94 10.00
C SER A 88 4.11 4.83 9.02
N ILE A 89 3.10 4.43 8.23
CA ILE A 89 3.29 3.60 7.04
C ILE A 89 3.78 4.49 5.92
N GLY A 90 4.95 4.20 5.35
CA GLY A 90 5.49 4.86 4.16
C GLY A 90 4.97 4.22 2.88
N ILE A 91 4.35 5.02 2.01
CA ILE A 91 3.89 4.62 0.68
C ILE A 91 4.66 5.43 -0.35
N GLU A 92 5.46 4.74 -1.15
CA GLU A 92 6.21 5.29 -2.28
C GLU A 92 5.40 5.19 -3.56
N ILE A 93 5.24 6.29 -4.28
CA ILE A 93 4.61 6.33 -5.60
C ILE A 93 5.71 6.51 -6.64
N CYS A 94 5.81 5.57 -7.58
CA CYS A 94 6.80 5.63 -8.64
C CYS A 94 6.58 6.85 -9.53
N ASP A 95 7.61 7.67 -9.73
CA ASP A 95 7.54 8.83 -10.62
C ASP A 95 7.19 8.43 -12.06
N SER A 96 7.71 7.28 -12.50
CA SER A 96 7.46 6.71 -13.84
C SER A 96 6.00 6.39 -14.11
N ALA A 97 5.21 6.20 -13.05
CA ALA A 97 3.81 5.75 -13.15
C ALA A 97 2.82 6.90 -13.43
N GLY A 98 3.24 8.16 -13.25
CA GLY A 98 2.42 9.34 -13.49
C GLY A 98 1.07 9.29 -12.77
N LEU A 99 0.05 9.87 -13.40
CA LEU A 99 -1.31 9.93 -12.83
C LEU A 99 -1.94 8.53 -12.61
N ALA A 100 -1.56 7.54 -13.41
CA ALA A 100 -2.11 6.19 -13.24
C ALA A 100 -1.62 5.52 -11.94
N GLY A 101 -0.33 5.66 -11.62
CA GLY A 101 0.22 5.18 -10.34
C GLY A 101 -0.33 5.95 -9.15
N GLU A 102 -0.50 7.28 -9.31
CA GLU A 102 -1.12 8.10 -8.27
C GLU A 102 -2.57 7.68 -7.99
N LYS A 103 -3.35 7.40 -9.02
CA LYS A 103 -4.71 6.88 -8.85
C LYS A 103 -4.73 5.58 -8.06
N GLN A 104 -3.82 4.66 -8.37
CA GLN A 104 -3.68 3.42 -7.61
C GLN A 104 -3.31 3.66 -6.14
N ALA A 105 -2.41 4.61 -5.88
CA ALA A 105 -2.05 4.99 -4.52
C ALA A 105 -3.22 5.63 -3.75
N ILE A 106 -4.02 6.48 -4.40
CA ILE A 106 -5.25 7.07 -3.83
C ILE A 106 -6.22 5.96 -3.40
N GLU A 107 -6.48 5.00 -4.28
CA GLU A 107 -7.38 3.87 -3.99
C GLU A 107 -6.86 3.01 -2.82
N LEU A 108 -5.55 2.74 -2.80
CA LEU A 108 -4.89 1.99 -1.73
C LEU A 108 -4.96 2.72 -0.39
N ILE A 109 -4.59 4.01 -0.36
CA ILE A 109 -4.63 4.83 0.86
C ILE A 109 -6.05 4.90 1.41
N ALA A 110 -7.05 5.14 0.55
CA ALA A 110 -8.45 5.13 0.93
C ALA A 110 -8.86 3.80 1.60
N SER A 111 -8.44 2.66 1.02
CA SER A 111 -8.74 1.34 1.58
C SER A 111 -8.10 1.12 2.96
N LEU A 112 -6.86 1.58 3.16
CA LEU A 112 -6.17 1.51 4.45
C LEU A 112 -6.83 2.39 5.51
N LEU A 113 -7.22 3.62 5.16
CA LEU A 113 -7.93 4.53 6.05
C LEU A 113 -9.28 3.94 6.49
N ILE A 114 -10.04 3.37 5.55
CA ILE A 114 -11.32 2.71 5.85
C ILE A 114 -11.11 1.52 6.79
N ALA A 115 -10.15 0.65 6.48
CA ALA A 115 -9.85 -0.54 7.30
C ALA A 115 -9.44 -0.19 8.74
N LYS A 116 -8.85 0.99 8.96
CA LYS A 116 -8.44 1.49 10.27
C LYS A 116 -9.49 2.39 10.94
N ASN A 117 -10.61 2.63 10.28
CA ASN A 117 -11.62 3.63 10.72
C ASN A 117 -11.00 5.01 10.96
N TRP A 118 -10.12 5.44 10.06
CA TRP A 118 -9.41 6.71 10.10
C TRP A 118 -10.00 7.73 9.13
N GLY A 119 -9.84 9.01 9.46
CA GLY A 119 -10.11 10.12 8.56
C GLY A 119 -8.87 10.51 7.76
N ILE A 120 -9.08 11.46 6.84
CA ILE A 120 -8.06 11.96 5.92
C ILE A 120 -6.91 12.71 6.64
N GLU A 121 -7.14 13.20 7.84
CA GLU A 121 -6.15 13.88 8.69
C GLU A 121 -4.97 12.96 9.06
N LYS A 122 -5.10 11.66 8.85
CA LYS A 122 -4.03 10.67 9.08
C LYS A 122 -3.04 10.54 7.92
N VAL A 123 -3.25 11.26 6.83
CA VAL A 123 -2.33 11.27 5.67
C VAL A 123 -1.39 12.45 5.76
N ARG A 124 -0.08 12.19 5.64
CA ARG A 124 0.99 13.19 5.73
C ARG A 124 1.94 13.10 4.55
N THR A 125 2.65 14.19 4.30
CA THR A 125 3.79 14.23 3.38
C THR A 125 5.08 13.89 4.13
N HIS A 126 6.11 13.40 3.42
CA HIS A 126 7.46 13.32 3.97
C HIS A 126 7.95 14.70 4.44
N LYS A 127 7.62 15.76 3.67
CA LYS A 127 7.97 17.14 4.02
C LYS A 127 7.49 17.52 5.42
N SER A 128 6.33 17.06 5.86
CA SER A 128 5.78 17.38 7.18
C SER A 128 6.59 16.80 8.35
N TRP A 129 7.45 15.79 8.10
CA TRP A 129 8.31 15.18 9.10
C TRP A 129 9.69 15.80 9.17
N SER A 130 10.35 15.96 8.01
CA SER A 130 11.78 16.31 7.95
C SER A 130 12.09 17.56 7.12
N GLY A 131 11.08 18.19 6.51
CA GLY A 131 11.28 19.32 5.61
C GLY A 131 11.71 18.92 4.19
N LYS A 132 11.99 17.64 3.90
CA LYS A 132 12.36 17.18 2.56
C LYS A 132 11.24 17.45 1.57
N GLU A 133 11.54 18.02 0.39
CA GLU A 133 10.57 18.28 -0.70
C GLU A 133 10.06 16.96 -1.33
N CYS A 134 9.26 16.23 -0.56
CA CYS A 134 8.68 14.95 -0.93
C CYS A 134 7.27 14.82 -0.31
N PRO A 135 6.28 14.36 -1.08
CA PRO A 135 6.30 13.85 -2.47
C PRO A 135 6.34 14.98 -3.51
N HIS A 136 7.46 15.13 -4.22
CA HIS A 136 7.74 16.33 -5.04
C HIS A 136 6.76 16.54 -6.21
N LEU A 137 6.21 15.47 -6.81
CA LEU A 137 5.21 15.58 -7.89
C LEU A 137 3.80 15.92 -7.37
N ILE A 138 3.53 15.65 -6.10
CA ILE A 138 2.20 15.80 -5.49
C ILE A 138 2.13 17.07 -4.63
N LEU A 139 3.22 17.52 -4.01
CA LEU A 139 3.26 18.71 -3.15
C LEU A 139 2.59 19.94 -3.77
N PRO A 140 2.79 20.31 -5.06
CA PRO A 140 2.16 21.49 -5.65
C PRO A 140 0.64 21.43 -5.69
N ARG A 141 0.06 20.23 -5.59
CA ARG A 141 -1.38 19.96 -5.64
C ARG A 141 -1.84 19.06 -4.49
N TRP A 142 -1.15 19.11 -3.35
CA TRP A 142 -1.44 18.30 -2.18
C TRP A 142 -2.90 18.35 -1.73
N SER A 143 -3.51 19.54 -1.73
CA SER A 143 -4.91 19.69 -1.36
C SER A 143 -5.86 18.92 -2.28
N GLN A 144 -5.55 18.88 -3.58
CA GLN A 144 -6.34 18.09 -4.54
C GLN A 144 -6.15 16.59 -4.29
N PHE A 145 -4.92 16.12 -4.08
CA PHE A 145 -4.61 14.72 -3.76
C PHE A 145 -5.38 14.24 -2.52
N ILE A 146 -5.42 15.04 -1.46
CA ILE A 146 -6.19 14.75 -0.24
C ILE A 146 -7.69 14.66 -0.54
N LYS A 147 -8.23 15.60 -1.34
CA LYS A 147 -9.64 15.57 -1.74
C LYS A 147 -9.97 14.34 -2.59
N ASP A 148 -9.06 13.91 -3.44
CA ASP A 148 -9.24 12.70 -4.26
C ASP A 148 -9.27 11.44 -3.40
N ILE A 149 -8.43 11.34 -2.37
CA ILE A 149 -8.51 10.25 -1.38
C ILE A 149 -9.84 10.29 -0.62
N GLU A 150 -10.31 11.46 -0.20
CA GLU A 150 -11.59 11.60 0.51
C GLU A 150 -12.77 11.15 -0.37
N ASN A 151 -12.76 11.54 -1.65
CA ASN A 151 -13.76 11.11 -2.62
C ASN A 151 -13.73 9.59 -2.84
N GLU A 152 -12.54 9.02 -2.93
CA GLU A 152 -12.34 7.59 -3.08
C GLU A 152 -12.81 6.82 -1.84
N MET A 153 -12.56 7.33 -0.64
CA MET A 153 -13.10 6.75 0.60
C MET A 153 -14.64 6.71 0.59
N LYS A 154 -15.30 7.80 0.14
CA LYS A 154 -16.75 7.84 0.00
C LYS A 154 -17.23 6.82 -1.03
N TYR A 155 -16.55 6.73 -2.17
CA TYR A 155 -16.87 5.76 -3.21
C TYR A 155 -16.75 4.32 -2.71
N GLN A 156 -15.61 3.96 -2.08
CA GLN A 156 -15.38 2.60 -1.57
C GLN A 156 -16.36 2.19 -0.46
N LYS A 157 -16.79 3.13 0.41
CA LYS A 157 -17.80 2.86 1.45
C LYS A 157 -19.20 2.62 0.87
N ASN A 158 -19.51 3.23 -0.29
CA ASN A 158 -20.82 3.12 -0.94
C ASN A 158 -20.91 1.95 -1.94
N ILE A 159 -19.78 1.27 -2.24
CA ILE A 159 -19.85 0.03 -3.00
C ILE A 159 -20.50 -1.02 -2.09
N PRO A 160 -21.68 -1.57 -2.45
CA PRO A 160 -22.23 -2.70 -1.71
C PRO A 160 -21.16 -3.78 -1.63
N ALA A 161 -20.95 -4.33 -0.44
CA ALA A 161 -20.12 -5.52 -0.32
C ALA A 161 -20.60 -6.48 -1.41
N LYS A 162 -19.74 -6.83 -2.36
CA LYS A 162 -20.07 -7.93 -3.27
C LYS A 162 -20.36 -9.09 -2.34
N GLU A 163 -21.64 -9.45 -2.26
CA GLU A 163 -21.97 -10.74 -1.72
C GLU A 163 -21.08 -11.73 -2.46
N ASN A 164 -20.24 -12.44 -1.73
CA ASN A 164 -19.49 -13.57 -2.24
C ASN A 164 -20.47 -14.73 -2.53
N ASN A 165 -21.52 -14.42 -3.30
CA ASN A 165 -22.53 -15.36 -3.75
C ASN A 165 -22.09 -16.08 -5.04
N ASN A 166 -20.77 -16.29 -5.20
CA ASN A 166 -20.24 -17.19 -6.21
C ASN A 166 -19.65 -18.46 -5.60
N LEU A 167 -20.16 -18.89 -4.46
CA LEU A 167 -20.07 -20.29 -4.08
C LEU A 167 -21.07 -21.04 -4.99
N LYS A 168 -20.59 -21.51 -6.12
CA LYS A 168 -21.37 -22.47 -6.93
C LYS A 168 -21.51 -23.73 -6.09
N GLU A 169 -22.75 -24.00 -5.68
CA GLU A 169 -23.07 -25.26 -5.08
C GLU A 169 -22.96 -26.34 -6.17
N VAL A 170 -22.00 -27.25 -6.02
CA VAL A 170 -21.83 -28.39 -6.92
C VAL A 170 -22.37 -29.63 -6.23
N GLU A 171 -23.35 -30.23 -6.85
CA GLU A 171 -23.91 -31.51 -6.41
C GLU A 171 -23.01 -32.67 -6.86
N LEU A 172 -22.65 -33.52 -5.92
CA LEU A 172 -21.84 -34.72 -6.18
C LEU A 172 -22.76 -35.95 -6.27
N PHE A 173 -22.59 -36.73 -7.33
CA PHE A 173 -23.35 -37.96 -7.54
C PHE A 173 -22.42 -39.18 -7.59
N ASP A 174 -22.90 -40.35 -7.13
CA ASP A 174 -22.22 -41.63 -7.35
C ASP A 174 -22.35 -42.11 -8.79
N LYS A 175 -21.67 -43.20 -9.11
CA LYS A 175 -21.72 -43.82 -10.46
C LYS A 175 -23.10 -44.33 -10.85
N SER A 176 -24.02 -44.47 -9.90
CA SER A 176 -25.39 -44.91 -10.09
C SER A 176 -26.39 -43.75 -10.15
N GLY A 177 -25.88 -42.48 -10.07
CA GLY A 177 -26.68 -41.26 -10.13
C GLY A 177 -27.32 -40.84 -8.81
N ASN A 178 -26.93 -41.41 -7.68
CA ASN A 178 -27.43 -40.98 -6.36
C ASN A 178 -26.64 -39.78 -5.84
N LEU A 179 -27.33 -38.79 -5.27
CA LEU A 179 -26.69 -37.62 -4.69
C LEU A 179 -25.85 -38.01 -3.46
N LEU A 180 -24.55 -37.76 -3.51
CA LEU A 180 -23.62 -38.00 -2.42
C LEU A 180 -23.50 -36.79 -1.47
N GLY A 181 -23.79 -35.60 -1.96
CA GLY A 181 -23.72 -34.36 -1.19
C GLY A 181 -23.56 -33.14 -2.07
N LYS A 182 -23.38 -31.98 -1.43
CA LYS A 182 -23.17 -30.68 -2.06
C LYS A 182 -21.92 -30.05 -1.51
N ILE A 183 -21.09 -29.47 -2.36
CA ILE A 183 -19.93 -28.69 -1.99
C ILE A 183 -20.03 -27.27 -2.57
N ASN A 184 -19.62 -26.30 -1.83
CA ASN A 184 -19.50 -24.90 -2.29
C ASN A 184 -18.08 -24.70 -2.83
N ILE A 185 -17.96 -24.28 -4.12
CA ILE A 185 -16.68 -23.99 -4.80
C ILE A 185 -16.67 -22.59 -5.36
#